data_2114c77afe48f7a5236d2ad5d95777b8
#
_entry.id   2114c77afe48f7a5236d2ad5d95777b8
#
_cell.length_a   1.000
_cell.length_b   1.000
_cell.length_c   1.000
_cell.angle_alpha   90.00
_cell.angle_beta   90.00
_cell.angle_gamma   90.00
#
_symmetry.space_group_name_H-M   'P 1'
#
loop_
_entity.id
_entity.type
_entity.pdbx_description
1 polymer ?
#
loop_
_entity_poly.entity_id
_entity_poly.type
_entity_poly.pdbx_seq_one_letter_code
_entity_poly.pdbx_strand_id
1 'polypeptide(L)'
;MELDDIERHIGKQIKMLRMAQKMSQKDLAKKMDITYQQVQKYETGLNRISVSRLWQICNIFSITPNFLFENVLDVSSNLHSPGDLIPNNVATSQDIKLMLAFKTIDDGDKRNLMIKLCEALAS
;
A
#
# COMPACT_ATOMS: atom_id res chain seq x y z
N MET A 1 -0.48 13.22 -12.34
CA MET A 1 -0.05 13.51 -10.96
C MET A 1 1.43 13.89 -10.97
N GLU A 2 1.74 15.01 -10.37
CA GLU A 2 3.13 15.43 -10.23
C GLU A 2 3.87 14.57 -9.21
N LEU A 3 5.20 14.43 -9.37
CA LEU A 3 6.01 13.65 -8.45
C LEU A 3 5.93 14.19 -7.01
N ASP A 4 5.86 15.51 -6.88
CA ASP A 4 5.74 16.15 -5.56
C ASP A 4 4.43 15.80 -4.87
N ASP A 5 3.35 15.55 -5.63
CA ASP A 5 2.07 15.13 -5.07
C ASP A 5 2.14 13.72 -4.52
N ILE A 6 2.90 12.86 -5.18
CA ILE A 6 3.14 11.49 -4.69
C ILE A 6 3.91 11.54 -3.37
N GLU A 7 4.96 12.34 -3.30
CA GLU A 7 5.76 12.49 -2.08
C GLU A 7 4.91 13.03 -0.92
N ARG A 8 4.06 14.02 -1.19
CA ARG A 8 3.15 14.55 -0.17
C ARG A 8 2.15 13.50 0.30
N HIS A 9 1.61 12.72 -0.63
CA HIS A 9 0.68 11.65 -0.30
C HIS A 9 1.32 10.60 0.61
N ILE A 10 2.51 10.14 0.23
CA ILE A 10 3.26 9.16 1.03
C ILE A 10 3.60 9.75 2.40
N GLY A 11 4.02 11.01 2.44
CA GLY A 11 4.30 11.71 3.69
C GLY A 11 3.10 11.75 4.63
N LYS A 12 1.91 12.02 4.10
CA LYS A 12 0.67 11.99 4.87
C LYS A 12 0.36 10.61 5.42
N GLN A 13 0.59 9.57 4.63
CA GLN A 13 0.37 8.19 5.07
C GLN A 13 1.31 7.85 6.23
N ILE A 14 2.57 8.23 6.12
CA ILE A 14 3.56 8.01 7.19
C ILE A 14 3.13 8.72 8.46
N LYS A 15 2.69 9.97 8.36
CA LYS A 15 2.20 10.74 9.50
C LYS A 15 1.00 10.06 10.15
N MET A 16 0.04 9.59 9.34
CA MET A 16 -1.14 8.89 9.86
C MET A 16 -0.75 7.61 10.62
N LEU A 17 0.15 6.82 10.04
CA LEU A 17 0.63 5.60 10.69
C LEU A 17 1.32 5.91 12.01
N ARG A 18 2.17 6.92 12.02
CA ARG A 18 2.89 7.35 13.22
C ARG A 18 1.91 7.76 14.31
N MET A 19 0.95 8.61 13.98
CA MET A 19 -0.04 9.10 14.93
C MET A 19 -0.96 7.99 15.43
N ALA A 20 -1.32 7.05 14.55
CA ALA A 20 -2.14 5.90 14.95
C ALA A 20 -1.45 5.04 16.00
N GLN A 21 -0.13 4.97 15.97
CA GLN A 21 0.66 4.24 16.95
C GLN A 21 1.15 5.11 18.10
N LYS A 22 0.63 6.34 18.20
CA LYS A 22 0.98 7.30 19.27
C LYS A 22 2.47 7.56 19.35
N MET A 23 3.11 7.61 18.21
CA MET A 23 4.54 7.83 18.04
C MET A 23 4.81 9.30 17.74
N SER A 24 5.80 9.91 18.40
CA SER A 24 6.25 11.25 18.04
C SER A 24 7.17 11.20 16.82
N GLN A 25 7.41 12.34 16.19
CA GLN A 25 8.41 12.42 15.12
C GLN A 25 9.79 12.00 15.61
N LYS A 26 10.11 12.33 16.85
CA LYS A 26 11.39 11.92 17.48
C LYS A 26 11.45 10.42 17.69
N ASP A 27 10.34 9.79 18.07
CA ASP A 27 10.27 8.33 18.22
C ASP A 27 10.53 7.63 16.90
N LEU A 28 9.89 8.09 15.85
CA LEU A 28 10.09 7.51 14.52
C LEU A 28 11.52 7.72 14.04
N ALA A 29 12.04 8.93 14.22
CA ALA A 29 13.42 9.28 13.85
C ALA A 29 14.43 8.34 14.54
N LYS A 30 14.22 8.07 15.81
CA LYS A 30 15.08 7.15 16.56
C LYS A 30 15.05 5.75 15.98
N LYS A 31 13.86 5.26 15.62
CA LYS A 31 13.70 3.93 15.01
C LYS A 31 14.35 3.84 13.63
N MET A 32 14.40 4.96 12.92
CA MET A 32 14.99 5.05 11.58
C MET A 32 16.47 5.42 11.60
N ASP A 33 17.00 5.79 12.75
CA ASP A 33 18.38 6.29 12.90
C ASP A 33 18.64 7.52 12.04
N ILE A 34 17.70 8.47 12.09
CA ILE A 34 17.78 9.76 11.39
C ILE A 34 17.34 10.88 12.35
N THR A 35 17.45 12.12 11.92
CA THR A 35 16.99 13.26 12.72
C THR A 35 15.47 13.42 12.61
N TYR A 36 14.86 14.04 13.64
CA TYR A 36 13.42 14.29 13.60
C TYR A 36 13.07 15.33 12.51
N GLN A 37 13.99 16.24 12.20
CA GLN A 37 13.81 17.19 11.10
C GLN A 37 13.68 16.45 9.77
N GLN A 38 14.41 15.36 9.60
CA GLN A 38 14.33 14.55 8.40
C GLN A 38 12.95 13.85 8.31
N VAL A 39 12.44 13.35 9.43
CA VAL A 39 11.07 12.79 9.48
C VAL A 39 10.06 13.86 9.09
N GLN A 40 10.20 15.07 9.63
CA GLN A 40 9.31 16.18 9.31
C GLN A 40 9.31 16.48 7.81
N LYS A 41 10.49 16.48 7.19
CA LYS A 41 10.62 16.70 5.74
C LYS A 41 9.97 15.59 4.93
N TYR A 42 10.06 14.36 5.38
CA TYR A 42 9.37 13.24 4.72
C TYR A 42 7.85 13.41 4.82
N GLU A 43 7.34 13.76 6.01
CA GLU A 43 5.89 13.87 6.24
C GLU A 43 5.27 15.04 5.48
N THR A 44 6.04 16.08 5.19
CA THR A 44 5.55 17.24 4.43
C THR A 44 5.80 17.12 2.92
N GLY A 45 6.54 16.10 2.50
CA GLY A 45 6.87 15.91 1.10
C GLY A 45 8.01 16.82 0.59
N LEU A 46 8.71 17.49 1.48
CA LEU A 46 9.85 18.35 1.10
C LEU A 46 11.04 17.56 0.59
N ASN A 47 11.25 16.37 1.11
CA ASN A 47 12.32 15.48 0.69
C ASN A 47 11.76 14.17 0.16
N ARG A 48 12.39 13.66 -0.87
CA ARG A 48 12.09 12.34 -1.41
C ARG A 48 12.58 11.28 -0.45
N ILE A 49 11.81 10.19 -0.38
CA ILE A 49 12.17 9.04 0.46
C ILE A 49 12.85 8.03 -0.46
N SER A 50 14.07 7.62 -0.10
CA SER A 50 14.76 6.57 -0.85
C SER A 50 14.01 5.24 -0.69
N VAL A 51 14.23 4.32 -1.64
CA VAL A 51 13.63 2.98 -1.58
C VAL A 51 14.04 2.29 -0.29
N SER A 52 15.30 2.45 0.14
CA SER A 52 15.78 1.84 1.39
C SER A 52 15.06 2.38 2.62
N ARG A 53 14.83 3.69 2.65
CA ARG A 53 14.09 4.32 3.76
C ARG A 53 12.61 3.89 3.74
N LEU A 54 12.04 3.81 2.55
CA LEU A 54 10.65 3.34 2.40
C LEU A 54 10.50 1.92 2.94
N TRP A 55 11.43 1.04 2.62
CA TRP A 55 11.46 -0.33 3.12
C TRP A 55 11.57 -0.36 4.65
N GLN A 56 12.43 0.49 5.21
CA GLN A 56 12.60 0.62 6.66
C GLN A 56 11.30 1.05 7.33
N ILE A 57 10.61 2.03 6.76
CA ILE A 57 9.32 2.51 7.27
C ILE A 57 8.28 1.38 7.24
N CYS A 58 8.23 0.63 6.14
CA CYS A 58 7.31 -0.50 6.03
C CYS A 58 7.56 -1.54 7.12
N ASN A 59 8.82 -1.82 7.45
CA ASN A 59 9.15 -2.75 8.50
C ASN A 59 8.78 -2.22 9.89
N ILE A 60 9.00 -0.92 10.13
CA ILE A 60 8.66 -0.30 11.43
C ILE A 60 7.15 -0.39 11.69
N PHE A 61 6.34 -0.15 10.68
CA PHE A 61 4.88 -0.15 10.82
C PHE A 61 4.23 -1.48 10.47
N SER A 62 5.02 -2.49 10.08
CA SER A 62 4.51 -3.81 9.67
C SER A 62 3.48 -3.72 8.55
N ILE A 63 3.77 -2.91 7.56
CA ILE A 63 2.93 -2.71 6.38
C ILE A 63 3.69 -3.10 5.12
N THR A 64 2.96 -3.30 4.03
CA THR A 64 3.55 -3.47 2.71
C THR A 64 3.74 -2.12 2.03
N PRO A 65 4.68 -1.99 1.08
CA PRO A 65 4.82 -0.74 0.32
C PRO A 65 3.53 -0.31 -0.38
N ASN A 66 2.72 -1.28 -0.82
CA ASN A 66 1.44 -0.98 -1.48
C ASN A 66 0.53 -0.13 -0.60
N PHE A 67 0.56 -0.33 0.70
CA PHE A 67 -0.25 0.46 1.63
C PHE A 67 0.05 1.96 1.50
N LEU A 68 1.31 2.32 1.34
CA LEU A 68 1.71 3.72 1.22
C LEU A 68 1.24 4.35 -0.09
N PHE A 69 1.01 3.52 -1.12
CA PHE A 69 0.55 3.99 -2.42
C PHE A 69 -0.97 3.91 -2.59
N GLU A 70 -1.69 3.39 -1.59
CA GLU A 70 -3.14 3.36 -1.65
C GLU A 70 -3.71 4.76 -1.83
N ASN A 71 -4.75 4.86 -2.65
CA ASN A 71 -5.46 6.11 -2.94
C ASN A 71 -4.63 7.13 -3.73
N VAL A 72 -3.43 6.80 -4.17
CA VAL A 72 -2.68 7.67 -5.08
C VAL A 72 -3.47 7.88 -6.37
N LEU A 73 -4.07 6.82 -6.89
CA LEU A 73 -4.92 6.90 -8.08
C LEU A 73 -6.18 7.73 -7.83
N ASP A 74 -6.71 7.72 -6.60
CA ASP A 74 -7.88 8.52 -6.23
C ASP A 74 -7.56 10.01 -6.28
N VAL A 75 -6.36 10.39 -5.91
CA VAL A 75 -5.90 11.78 -5.99
C VAL A 75 -5.84 12.26 -7.44
N SER A 76 -5.52 11.34 -8.35
CA SER A 76 -5.47 11.62 -9.79
C SER A 76 -6.69 11.09 -10.54
N SER A 77 -7.75 10.73 -9.83
CA SER A 77 -8.91 10.02 -10.37
C SER A 77 -9.71 10.80 -11.41
N ASN A 78 -9.54 12.10 -11.50
CA ASN A 78 -10.20 12.92 -12.52
C ASN A 78 -9.75 12.56 -13.94
N LEU A 79 -8.69 11.79 -14.08
CA LEU A 79 -8.11 11.48 -15.36
C LEU A 79 -8.57 10.13 -15.90
N HIS A 80 -8.75 9.13 -15.04
CA HIS A 80 -9.05 7.77 -15.47
C HIS A 80 -9.85 7.02 -14.40
N SER A 81 -10.73 6.13 -14.84
CA SER A 81 -11.27 5.13 -13.92
C SER A 81 -10.15 4.12 -13.61
N PRO A 82 -10.20 3.45 -12.45
CA PRO A 82 -9.20 2.42 -12.13
C PRO A 82 -9.08 1.35 -13.21
N GLY A 83 -10.18 1.01 -13.88
CA GLY A 83 -10.16 0.02 -14.94
C GLY A 83 -9.40 0.47 -16.19
N ASP A 84 -9.31 1.77 -16.45
CA ASP A 84 -8.58 2.30 -17.60
C ASP A 84 -7.07 2.27 -17.41
N LEU A 85 -6.63 2.38 -16.15
CA LEU A 85 -5.20 2.40 -15.81
C LEU A 85 -4.63 1.02 -15.58
N ILE A 86 -5.49 0.04 -15.31
CA ILE A 86 -5.09 -1.32 -14.95
C ILE A 86 -5.17 -2.18 -16.20
N PRO A 87 -4.06 -2.84 -16.60
CA PRO A 87 -4.11 -3.80 -17.70
C PRO A 87 -5.13 -4.91 -17.42
N ASN A 88 -5.72 -5.49 -18.46
CA ASN A 88 -6.77 -6.49 -18.32
C ASN A 88 -6.35 -7.73 -17.53
N ASN A 89 -5.05 -7.95 -17.36
CA ASN A 89 -4.52 -9.07 -16.59
C ASN A 89 -4.22 -8.74 -15.14
N VAL A 90 -4.56 -7.52 -14.68
CA VAL A 90 -4.37 -7.11 -13.30
C VAL A 90 -5.67 -7.31 -12.52
N ALA A 91 -5.53 -7.73 -11.26
CA ALA A 91 -6.65 -8.10 -10.41
C ALA A 91 -7.63 -6.94 -10.19
N THR A 92 -8.91 -7.22 -10.36
CA THR A 92 -10.01 -6.32 -10.02
C THR A 92 -10.33 -6.47 -8.52
N SER A 93 -11.25 -5.62 -8.01
CA SER A 93 -11.70 -5.74 -6.62
C SER A 93 -12.40 -7.08 -6.37
N GLN A 94 -13.11 -7.64 -7.37
CA GLN A 94 -13.71 -8.97 -7.26
C GLN A 94 -12.66 -10.06 -7.17
N ASP A 95 -11.60 -9.96 -7.98
CA ASP A 95 -10.48 -10.90 -7.94
C ASP A 95 -9.81 -10.90 -6.58
N ILE A 96 -9.59 -9.72 -6.02
CA ILE A 96 -8.98 -9.57 -4.71
C ILE A 96 -9.86 -10.20 -3.62
N LYS A 97 -11.17 -9.96 -3.65
CA LYS A 97 -12.12 -10.56 -2.71
C LYS A 97 -12.08 -12.07 -2.78
N LEU A 98 -12.08 -12.62 -4.00
CA LEU A 98 -12.01 -14.07 -4.20
C LEU A 98 -10.70 -14.63 -3.66
N MET A 99 -9.59 -13.96 -3.95
CA MET A 99 -8.27 -14.39 -3.49
C MET A 99 -8.18 -14.39 -1.96
N LEU A 100 -8.69 -13.34 -1.31
CA LEU A 100 -8.69 -13.27 0.15
C LEU A 100 -9.56 -14.37 0.77
N ALA A 101 -10.73 -14.61 0.20
CA ALA A 101 -11.61 -15.69 0.65
C ALA A 101 -10.94 -17.05 0.46
N PHE A 102 -10.28 -17.26 -0.68
CA PHE A 102 -9.56 -18.50 -0.97
C PHE A 102 -8.43 -18.75 0.03
N LYS A 103 -7.72 -17.70 0.45
CA LYS A 103 -6.63 -17.82 1.42
C LYS A 103 -7.09 -18.31 2.78
N THR A 104 -8.36 -18.13 3.12
CA THR A 104 -8.90 -18.62 4.41
C THR A 104 -9.23 -20.11 4.40
N ILE A 105 -9.21 -20.75 3.23
CA ILE A 105 -9.49 -22.18 3.10
C ILE A 105 -8.19 -22.94 3.33
N ASP A 106 -8.13 -23.68 4.43
CA ASP A 106 -6.95 -24.48 4.79
C ASP A 106 -6.96 -25.88 4.20
N ASP A 107 -8.15 -26.44 3.96
CA ASP A 107 -8.32 -27.79 3.47
C ASP A 107 -7.95 -27.87 1.98
N GLY A 108 -6.98 -28.72 1.64
CA GLY A 108 -6.53 -28.88 0.26
C GLY A 108 -7.61 -29.40 -0.68
N ASP A 109 -8.49 -30.27 -0.23
CA ASP A 109 -9.58 -30.81 -1.06
C ASP A 109 -10.60 -29.71 -1.39
N LYS A 110 -10.93 -28.88 -0.41
CA LYS A 110 -11.83 -27.74 -0.63
C LYS A 110 -11.21 -26.71 -1.58
N ARG A 111 -9.92 -26.46 -1.44
CA ARG A 111 -9.20 -25.56 -2.34
C ARG A 111 -9.24 -26.07 -3.78
N ASN A 112 -9.01 -27.38 -3.98
CA ASN A 112 -9.08 -28.00 -5.30
C ASN A 112 -10.48 -27.94 -5.88
N LEU A 113 -11.50 -28.12 -5.05
CA LEU A 113 -12.89 -27.99 -5.47
C LEU A 113 -13.20 -26.58 -5.98
N MET A 114 -12.72 -25.55 -5.28
CA MET A 114 -12.89 -24.18 -5.71
C MET A 114 -12.23 -23.91 -7.05
N ILE A 115 -11.03 -24.43 -7.25
CA ILE A 115 -10.30 -24.28 -8.52
C ILE A 115 -11.09 -24.92 -9.64
N LYS A 116 -11.58 -26.15 -9.45
CA LYS A 116 -12.38 -26.86 -10.45
C LYS A 116 -13.67 -26.12 -10.77
N LEU A 117 -14.32 -25.54 -9.76
CA LEU A 117 -15.53 -24.76 -9.97
C LEU A 117 -15.24 -23.52 -10.82
N CYS A 118 -14.18 -22.80 -10.53
CA CYS A 118 -13.79 -21.63 -11.30
C CYS A 118 -13.48 -22.00 -12.75
N GLU A 119 -12.76 -23.10 -12.98
CA GLU A 119 -12.45 -23.60 -14.30
C GLU A 119 -13.72 -23.96 -15.08
N ALA A 120 -14.66 -24.63 -14.43
CA ALA A 120 -15.93 -25.02 -15.04
C ALA A 120 -16.77 -23.81 -15.44
N LEU A 121 -16.79 -22.78 -14.61
CA LEU A 121 -17.54 -21.56 -14.91
C LEU A 121 -16.89 -20.72 -16.00
N ALA A 122 -15.60 -20.88 -16.20
CA ALA A 122 -14.85 -20.13 -17.22
C ALA A 122 -14.96 -20.73 -18.63
N SER A 123 -15.39 -21.96 -18.74
CA SER A 123 -15.51 -22.65 -20.04
C SER A 123 -16.79 -22.33 -20.79
#